data_2543e09701c61e59832ce7df5f8790aa
#
_entry.id   2543e09701c61e59832ce7df5f8790aa
#
_cell.length_a   1.000
_cell.length_b   1.000
_cell.length_c   1.000
_cell.angle_alpha   90.00
_cell.angle_beta   90.00
_cell.angle_gamma   90.00
#
_symmetry.space_group_name_H-M   'P 1'
#
loop_
_entity.id
_entity.type
_entity.pdbx_description
1 polymer ?
#
loop_
_entity_poly.entity_id
_entity_poly.type
_entity_poly.pdbx_seq_one_letter_code
_entity_poly.pdbx_strand_id
1 'polypeptide(L)'
;DLMLRGDKAKHESVFTPEGDGYHHAIELQEQINNFNKGIFVDGSEMKVSSTPFSYGVACYPEKHEEAPNIETDLYWLKKKVENGAEYAVTQLFYDNRKYFEFVEQAKAAGINIPIIPGIKPFKKLSQLSMIPKTFKVDLPEDLVKEALKCKNDAEAEQVGIEWCVAQCKELMAHGVPSIHFYSIGAVDSIKEVAKIIY
;
A
#
# COMPACT_ATOMS: atom_id res chain seq x y z
N ASP A 1 6.31 -10.20 -6.74
CA ASP A 1 5.07 -10.55 -6.03
C ASP A 1 4.91 -9.67 -4.79
N LEU A 2 3.67 -9.44 -4.31
CA LEU A 2 3.38 -8.67 -3.10
C LEU A 2 2.73 -9.58 -2.06
N MET A 3 3.42 -9.81 -0.94
CA MET A 3 2.93 -10.68 0.13
C MET A 3 2.00 -9.90 1.06
N LEU A 4 0.74 -10.26 1.05
CA LEU A 4 -0.32 -9.61 1.81
C LEU A 4 -1.13 -10.62 2.61
N ARG A 5 -1.64 -10.18 3.77
CA ARG A 5 -2.80 -10.79 4.39
C ARG A 5 -4.05 -10.10 3.86
N GLY A 6 -5.10 -10.82 3.53
CA GLY A 6 -6.41 -10.25 3.19
C GLY A 6 -7.03 -9.48 4.35
N ASP A 7 -7.93 -8.56 4.03
CA ASP A 7 -8.73 -7.87 5.03
C ASP A 7 -9.82 -8.80 5.59
N LYS A 8 -10.31 -8.47 6.79
CA LYS A 8 -11.49 -9.14 7.36
C LYS A 8 -12.72 -8.95 6.46
N ALA A 9 -13.60 -9.92 6.39
CA ALA A 9 -14.86 -9.80 5.67
C ALA A 9 -15.74 -8.69 6.28
N LYS A 10 -16.62 -8.08 5.49
CA LYS A 10 -17.45 -6.94 5.92
C LYS A 10 -18.35 -7.23 7.13
N HIS A 11 -18.70 -8.49 7.35
CA HIS A 11 -19.54 -8.93 8.46
C HIS A 11 -18.73 -9.37 9.69
N GLU A 12 -17.40 -9.40 9.59
CA GLU A 12 -16.53 -9.81 10.68
C GLU A 12 -16.02 -8.59 11.48
N SER A 13 -15.90 -8.76 12.80
CA SER A 13 -15.31 -7.76 13.68
C SER A 13 -13.78 -7.85 13.72
N VAL A 14 -13.23 -9.05 13.55
CA VAL A 14 -11.80 -9.38 13.57
C VAL A 14 -11.50 -10.30 12.41
N PHE A 15 -10.31 -10.18 11.83
CA PHE A 15 -9.84 -11.12 10.82
C PHE A 15 -9.65 -12.52 11.45
N THR A 16 -10.26 -13.53 10.84
CA THR A 16 -10.10 -14.92 11.25
C THR A 16 -9.71 -15.73 10.02
N PRO A 17 -8.51 -16.34 9.98
CA PRO A 17 -8.11 -17.17 8.85
C PRO A 17 -8.93 -18.46 8.82
N GLU A 18 -9.02 -19.08 7.66
CA GLU A 18 -9.47 -20.46 7.53
C GLU A 18 -8.59 -21.42 8.36
N GLY A 19 -9.05 -22.63 8.64
CA GLY A 19 -8.41 -23.52 9.60
C GLY A 19 -6.94 -23.88 9.38
N ASP A 20 -6.45 -23.74 8.13
CA ASP A 20 -5.05 -23.92 7.71
C ASP A 20 -4.43 -22.62 7.15
N GLY A 21 -5.13 -21.50 7.29
CA GLY A 21 -4.70 -20.20 6.80
C GLY A 21 -3.77 -19.45 7.76
N TYR A 22 -3.02 -18.51 7.23
CA TYR A 22 -2.09 -17.68 8.00
C TYR A 22 -2.75 -16.48 8.67
N HIS A 23 -2.30 -16.16 9.89
CA HIS A 23 -2.77 -14.99 10.64
C HIS A 23 -2.09 -13.70 10.19
N HIS A 24 -0.84 -13.78 9.69
CA HIS A 24 -0.03 -12.63 9.30
C HIS A 24 0.71 -12.86 7.98
N ALA A 25 0.97 -11.79 7.26
CA ALA A 25 1.72 -11.83 6.00
C ALA A 25 3.16 -12.40 6.16
N ILE A 26 3.76 -12.28 7.34
CA ILE A 26 5.10 -12.81 7.60
C ILE A 26 5.14 -14.35 7.53
N GLU A 27 4.06 -15.03 7.91
CA GLU A 27 3.95 -16.49 7.82
C GLU A 27 3.92 -16.94 6.35
N LEU A 28 3.25 -16.17 5.49
CA LEU A 28 3.29 -16.40 4.03
C LEU A 28 4.71 -16.18 3.47
N GLN A 29 5.45 -15.19 3.97
CA GLN A 29 6.84 -14.99 3.59
C GLN A 29 7.71 -16.19 3.94
N GLU A 30 7.53 -16.79 5.11
CA GLU A 30 8.26 -17.99 5.53
C GLU A 30 7.99 -19.17 4.60
N GLN A 31 6.75 -19.36 4.16
CA GLN A 31 6.39 -20.36 3.17
C GLN A 31 7.09 -20.12 1.83
N ILE A 32 7.08 -18.88 1.32
CA ILE A 32 7.76 -18.52 0.07
C ILE A 32 9.28 -18.72 0.19
N ASN A 33 9.85 -18.36 1.34
CA ASN A 33 11.27 -18.60 1.62
C ASN A 33 11.63 -20.10 1.61
N ASN A 34 10.72 -20.95 2.10
CA ASN A 34 10.90 -22.41 2.01
C ASN A 34 10.79 -22.88 0.56
N PHE A 35 9.84 -22.39 -0.22
CA PHE A 35 9.78 -22.69 -1.65
C PHE A 35 11.06 -22.25 -2.40
N ASN A 36 11.61 -21.10 -2.06
CA ASN A 36 12.88 -20.63 -2.62
C ASN A 36 14.08 -21.54 -2.26
N LYS A 37 13.98 -22.29 -1.15
CA LYS A 37 14.95 -23.32 -0.74
C LYS A 37 14.62 -24.70 -1.31
N GLY A 38 13.55 -24.85 -2.08
CA GLY A 38 13.09 -26.14 -2.62
C GLY A 38 12.33 -27.02 -1.62
N ILE A 39 11.74 -26.43 -0.59
CA ILE A 39 10.99 -27.16 0.44
C ILE A 39 9.48 -26.85 0.29
N PHE A 40 8.67 -27.90 0.12
CA PHE A 40 7.21 -27.79 0.10
C PHE A 40 6.60 -27.66 1.49
N VAL A 41 5.30 -27.31 1.55
CA VAL A 41 4.55 -27.15 2.83
C VAL A 41 4.55 -28.40 3.69
N ASP A 42 4.52 -29.59 3.08
CA ASP A 42 4.59 -30.89 3.74
C ASP A 42 6.01 -31.30 4.14
N GLY A 43 7.02 -30.43 3.91
CA GLY A 43 8.43 -30.71 4.21
C GLY A 43 9.16 -31.54 3.15
N SER A 44 8.49 -31.95 2.08
CA SER A 44 9.15 -32.65 0.98
C SER A 44 10.03 -31.71 0.15
N GLU A 45 11.07 -32.26 -0.49
CA GLU A 45 12.01 -31.48 -1.29
C GLU A 45 11.63 -31.48 -2.79
N MET A 46 11.85 -30.34 -3.45
CA MET A 46 11.70 -30.22 -4.89
C MET A 46 12.77 -31.05 -5.61
N LYS A 47 12.37 -31.76 -6.63
CA LYS A 47 13.28 -32.54 -7.47
C LYS A 47 14.05 -31.70 -8.50
N VAL A 48 13.58 -30.49 -8.77
CA VAL A 48 14.14 -29.59 -9.78
C VAL A 48 14.28 -28.20 -9.18
N SER A 49 15.44 -27.58 -9.36
CA SER A 49 15.68 -26.18 -8.97
C SER A 49 14.79 -25.24 -9.79
N SER A 50 14.15 -24.28 -9.12
CA SER A 50 13.37 -23.22 -9.74
C SER A 50 14.02 -21.85 -9.50
N THR A 51 13.64 -20.85 -10.29
CA THR A 51 14.02 -19.46 -10.04
C THR A 51 13.33 -19.00 -8.75
N PRO A 52 14.08 -18.43 -7.78
CA PRO A 52 13.48 -17.93 -6.55
C PRO A 52 12.44 -16.83 -6.81
N PHE A 53 11.40 -16.80 -5.99
CA PHE A 53 10.45 -15.70 -5.96
C PHE A 53 11.08 -14.48 -5.30
N SER A 54 11.02 -13.34 -5.99
CA SER A 54 11.26 -12.02 -5.42
C SER A 54 9.93 -11.43 -4.95
N TYR A 55 9.89 -10.82 -3.78
CA TYR A 55 8.64 -10.29 -3.24
C TYR A 55 8.81 -9.00 -2.42
N GLY A 56 7.73 -8.22 -2.42
CA GLY A 56 7.55 -7.06 -1.56
C GLY A 56 6.46 -7.27 -0.52
N VAL A 57 6.28 -6.29 0.34
CA VAL A 57 5.31 -6.26 1.43
C VAL A 57 4.55 -4.95 1.48
N ALA A 58 3.39 -4.94 2.14
CA ALA A 58 2.66 -3.70 2.42
C ALA A 58 3.27 -2.94 3.60
N CYS A 59 3.17 -1.60 3.52
CA CYS A 59 3.47 -0.68 4.61
C CYS A 59 2.45 0.47 4.64
N TYR A 60 2.44 1.27 5.71
CA TYR A 60 1.35 2.19 6.00
C TYR A 60 1.89 3.54 6.47
N PRO A 61 1.89 4.59 5.61
CA PRO A 61 2.36 5.92 6.00
C PRO A 61 1.59 6.53 7.18
N GLU A 62 0.31 6.18 7.32
CA GLU A 62 -0.57 6.67 8.39
C GLU A 62 -0.87 5.60 9.45
N LYS A 63 -0.05 4.56 9.55
CA LYS A 63 -0.17 3.42 10.46
C LYS A 63 -1.24 2.38 10.03
N HIS A 64 -0.94 1.11 10.23
CA HIS A 64 -1.91 0.02 10.07
C HIS A 64 -3.03 0.10 11.11
N GLU A 65 -4.27 -0.23 10.72
CA GLU A 65 -5.44 -0.17 11.61
C GLU A 65 -5.24 -0.96 12.91
N GLU A 66 -4.64 -2.15 12.83
CA GLU A 66 -4.41 -3.04 13.97
C GLU A 66 -3.17 -2.69 14.80
N ALA A 67 -2.27 -1.84 14.29
CA ALA A 67 -1.08 -1.44 15.05
C ALA A 67 -1.44 -0.42 16.13
N PRO A 68 -0.95 -0.56 17.37
CA PRO A 68 -1.23 0.41 18.44
C PRO A 68 -0.58 1.78 18.19
N ASN A 69 0.59 1.81 17.54
CA ASN A 69 1.34 3.02 17.21
C ASN A 69 2.23 2.77 15.98
N ILE A 70 2.84 3.83 15.46
CA ILE A 70 3.70 3.76 14.27
C ILE A 70 4.99 2.97 14.54
N GLU A 71 5.53 3.02 15.73
CA GLU A 71 6.75 2.31 16.11
C GLU A 71 6.55 0.79 16.04
N THR A 72 5.39 0.30 16.49
CA THR A 72 5.03 -1.12 16.37
C THR A 72 4.84 -1.52 14.90
N ASP A 73 4.23 -0.67 14.09
CA ASP A 73 4.04 -0.94 12.66
C ASP A 73 5.39 -0.98 11.92
N LEU A 74 6.29 -0.05 12.20
CA LEU A 74 7.67 -0.05 11.68
C LEU A 74 8.48 -1.25 12.16
N TYR A 75 8.29 -1.70 13.41
CA TYR A 75 8.92 -2.93 13.91
C TYR A 75 8.50 -4.14 13.06
N TRP A 76 7.22 -4.29 12.76
CA TRP A 76 6.75 -5.39 11.94
C TRP A 76 7.18 -5.26 10.48
N LEU A 77 7.23 -4.05 9.94
CA LEU A 77 7.81 -3.82 8.60
C LEU A 77 9.28 -4.26 8.57
N LYS A 78 10.07 -3.87 9.57
CA LYS A 78 11.46 -4.30 9.70
C LYS A 78 11.59 -5.82 9.75
N LYS A 79 10.74 -6.52 10.52
CA LYS A 79 10.71 -7.98 10.56
C LYS A 79 10.42 -8.60 9.19
N LYS A 80 9.50 -8.04 8.43
CA LYS A 80 9.23 -8.49 7.05
C LYS A 80 10.44 -8.28 6.13
N VAL A 81 11.18 -7.18 6.30
CA VAL A 81 12.42 -6.90 5.54
C VAL A 81 13.53 -7.86 5.93
N GLU A 82 13.75 -8.08 7.24
CA GLU A 82 14.71 -9.07 7.75
C GLU A 82 14.39 -10.49 7.26
N ASN A 83 13.12 -10.79 7.02
CA ASN A 83 12.65 -12.06 6.47
C ASN A 83 12.73 -12.16 4.94
N GLY A 84 13.28 -11.15 4.25
CA GLY A 84 13.63 -11.20 2.83
C GLY A 84 12.75 -10.37 1.88
N ALA A 85 11.91 -9.47 2.38
CA ALA A 85 11.21 -8.53 1.50
C ALA A 85 12.20 -7.56 0.84
N GLU A 86 12.11 -7.41 -0.48
CA GLU A 86 13.04 -6.62 -1.30
C GLU A 86 12.53 -5.20 -1.56
N TYR A 87 11.24 -4.96 -1.41
CA TYR A 87 10.60 -3.65 -1.52
C TYR A 87 9.32 -3.60 -0.68
N ALA A 88 8.82 -2.39 -0.44
CA ALA A 88 7.51 -2.20 0.18
C ALA A 88 6.62 -1.32 -0.70
N VAL A 89 5.31 -1.58 -0.69
CA VAL A 89 4.30 -0.72 -1.33
C VAL A 89 3.41 -0.14 -0.24
N THR A 90 3.21 1.17 -0.27
CA THR A 90 2.40 1.81 0.76
C THR A 90 0.90 1.61 0.53
N GLN A 91 0.10 1.63 1.61
CA GLN A 91 -1.31 1.94 1.51
C GLN A 91 -1.49 3.27 0.77
N LEU A 92 -2.62 3.44 0.08
CA LEU A 92 -2.95 4.73 -0.53
C LEU A 92 -2.95 5.86 0.52
N PHE A 93 -2.55 7.05 0.10
CA PHE A 93 -2.56 8.28 0.91
C PHE A 93 -2.82 9.48 0.00
N TYR A 94 -3.18 10.63 0.60
CA TYR A 94 -3.50 11.85 -0.14
C TYR A 94 -2.62 13.05 0.25
N ASP A 95 -1.80 12.90 1.31
CA ASP A 95 -0.83 13.89 1.77
C ASP A 95 0.60 13.33 1.64
N ASN A 96 1.38 13.87 0.72
CA ASN A 96 2.75 13.42 0.48
C ASN A 96 3.67 13.59 1.69
N ARG A 97 3.38 14.56 2.59
CA ARG A 97 4.14 14.75 3.84
C ARG A 97 4.14 13.49 4.69
N LYS A 98 3.00 12.78 4.76
CA LYS A 98 2.88 11.51 5.49
C LYS A 98 3.81 10.43 4.93
N TYR A 99 3.92 10.36 3.61
CA TYR A 99 4.84 9.44 2.95
C TYR A 99 6.31 9.81 3.22
N PHE A 100 6.68 11.09 3.09
CA PHE A 100 8.05 11.51 3.33
C PHE A 100 8.47 11.28 4.79
N GLU A 101 7.62 11.65 5.75
CA GLU A 101 7.85 11.40 7.19
C GLU A 101 8.00 9.90 7.46
N PHE A 102 7.15 9.06 6.88
CA PHE A 102 7.22 7.61 7.02
C PHE A 102 8.54 7.04 6.46
N VAL A 103 8.97 7.48 5.29
CA VAL A 103 10.25 7.03 4.69
C VAL A 103 11.44 7.38 5.59
N GLU A 104 11.47 8.59 6.15
CA GLU A 104 12.54 8.98 7.10
C GLU A 104 12.49 8.16 8.40
N GLN A 105 11.31 7.89 8.94
CA GLN A 105 11.14 7.03 10.11
C GLN A 105 11.57 5.58 9.82
N ALA A 106 11.20 5.03 8.67
CA ALA A 106 11.59 3.71 8.23
C ALA A 106 13.13 3.60 8.10
N LYS A 107 13.76 4.59 7.48
CA LYS A 107 15.21 4.68 7.36
C LYS A 107 15.90 4.76 8.72
N ALA A 108 15.38 5.59 9.64
CA ALA A 108 15.89 5.69 11.02
C ALA A 108 15.76 4.36 11.78
N ALA A 109 14.72 3.56 11.49
CA ALA A 109 14.54 2.21 12.02
C ALA A 109 15.45 1.15 11.37
N GLY A 110 16.27 1.54 10.37
CA GLY A 110 17.17 0.64 9.64
C GLY A 110 16.52 -0.13 8.50
N ILE A 111 15.39 0.35 7.97
CA ILE A 111 14.71 -0.19 6.79
C ILE A 111 15.26 0.53 5.56
N ASN A 112 16.02 -0.18 4.71
CA ASN A 112 16.75 0.41 3.58
C ASN A 112 16.29 -0.14 2.23
N ILE A 113 15.13 -0.78 2.15
CA ILE A 113 14.53 -1.23 0.90
C ILE A 113 13.77 -0.08 0.20
N PRO A 114 13.55 -0.16 -1.12
CA PRO A 114 12.68 0.78 -1.80
C PRO A 114 11.26 0.78 -1.22
N ILE A 115 10.73 1.97 -0.89
CA ILE A 115 9.34 2.15 -0.46
C ILE A 115 8.59 2.84 -1.59
N ILE A 116 7.69 2.11 -2.23
CA ILE A 116 6.95 2.55 -3.42
C ILE A 116 5.64 3.20 -2.96
N PRO A 117 5.40 4.49 -3.26
CA PRO A 117 4.15 5.14 -2.91
C PRO A 117 2.97 4.56 -3.67
N GLY A 118 1.91 4.18 -2.94
CA GLY A 118 0.64 3.73 -3.47
C GLY A 118 -0.32 4.91 -3.64
N ILE A 119 -0.77 5.17 -4.85
CA ILE A 119 -1.59 6.33 -5.20
C ILE A 119 -2.93 5.88 -5.79
N LYS A 120 -4.00 6.57 -5.42
CA LYS A 120 -5.33 6.36 -5.98
C LYS A 120 -6.01 7.70 -6.25
N PRO A 121 -6.40 8.01 -7.51
CA PRO A 121 -7.19 9.21 -7.78
C PRO A 121 -8.53 9.20 -7.02
N PHE A 122 -8.87 10.33 -6.41
CA PHE A 122 -10.22 10.59 -5.89
C PHE A 122 -11.19 10.70 -7.08
N LYS A 123 -12.39 10.12 -6.97
CA LYS A 123 -13.29 10.00 -8.14
C LYS A 123 -14.74 10.40 -7.88
N LYS A 124 -15.23 10.28 -6.64
CA LYS A 124 -16.64 10.45 -6.31
C LYS A 124 -16.82 11.18 -4.99
N LEU A 125 -17.83 12.01 -4.87
CA LEU A 125 -18.16 12.73 -3.63
C LEU A 125 -18.38 11.78 -2.43
N SER A 126 -18.95 10.59 -2.66
CA SER A 126 -19.12 9.58 -1.62
C SER A 126 -17.79 9.09 -1.02
N GLN A 127 -16.68 9.27 -1.72
CA GLN A 127 -15.35 8.88 -1.25
C GLN A 127 -14.82 9.79 -0.12
N LEU A 128 -15.37 11.00 0.05
CA LEU A 128 -15.04 11.85 1.20
C LEU A 128 -15.26 11.17 2.56
N SER A 129 -16.28 10.33 2.66
CA SER A 129 -16.54 9.56 3.88
C SER A 129 -16.04 8.11 3.80
N MET A 130 -16.06 7.51 2.59
CA MET A 130 -15.72 6.10 2.41
C MET A 130 -14.21 5.86 2.57
N ILE A 131 -13.36 6.71 1.99
CA ILE A 131 -11.90 6.52 2.03
C ILE A 131 -11.36 6.53 3.46
N PRO A 132 -11.60 7.56 4.29
CA PRO A 132 -11.13 7.56 5.67
C PRO A 132 -11.66 6.38 6.49
N LYS A 133 -12.92 6.04 6.27
CA LYS A 133 -13.57 4.94 7.00
C LYS A 133 -13.01 3.56 6.63
N THR A 134 -12.71 3.34 5.34
CA THR A 134 -12.29 2.03 4.82
C THR A 134 -10.79 1.82 4.95
N PHE A 135 -10.00 2.81 4.56
CA PHE A 135 -8.55 2.69 4.47
C PHE A 135 -7.80 3.31 5.67
N LYS A 136 -8.53 3.99 6.59
CA LYS A 136 -7.97 4.65 7.78
C LYS A 136 -6.87 5.67 7.42
N VAL A 137 -7.11 6.41 6.36
CA VAL A 137 -6.22 7.47 5.87
C VAL A 137 -6.94 8.82 5.89
N ASP A 138 -6.18 9.88 6.12
CA ASP A 138 -6.72 11.23 6.14
C ASP A 138 -6.86 11.80 4.72
N LEU A 139 -7.90 12.61 4.51
CA LEU A 139 -8.01 13.46 3.34
C LEU A 139 -7.55 14.88 3.71
N PRO A 140 -6.59 15.47 2.98
CA PRO A 140 -6.17 16.85 3.22
C PRO A 140 -7.31 17.85 3.13
N GLU A 141 -7.29 18.86 4.00
CA GLU A 141 -8.35 19.87 4.07
C GLU A 141 -8.60 20.55 2.72
N ASP A 142 -7.55 20.84 1.96
CA ASP A 142 -7.67 21.49 0.66
C ASP A 142 -8.34 20.58 -0.37
N LEU A 143 -8.03 19.29 -0.40
CA LEU A 143 -8.75 18.32 -1.24
C LEU A 143 -10.23 18.26 -0.88
N VAL A 144 -10.55 18.21 0.42
CA VAL A 144 -11.94 18.19 0.90
C VAL A 144 -12.68 19.47 0.51
N LYS A 145 -12.06 20.64 0.68
CA LYS A 145 -12.64 21.93 0.28
C LYS A 145 -12.95 22.00 -1.22
N GLU A 146 -12.04 21.55 -2.07
CA GLU A 146 -12.26 21.53 -3.52
C GLU A 146 -13.34 20.53 -3.91
N ALA A 147 -13.32 19.33 -3.33
CA ALA A 147 -14.34 18.30 -3.60
C ALA A 147 -15.75 18.76 -3.15
N LEU A 148 -15.87 19.49 -2.05
CA LEU A 148 -17.17 20.00 -1.56
C LEU A 148 -17.76 21.11 -2.45
N LYS A 149 -16.99 21.75 -3.32
CA LYS A 149 -17.50 22.70 -4.34
C LYS A 149 -18.14 22.00 -5.54
N CYS A 150 -17.82 20.73 -5.74
CA CYS A 150 -18.28 19.95 -6.89
C CYS A 150 -19.78 19.64 -6.81
N LYS A 151 -20.48 19.76 -7.92
CA LYS A 151 -21.95 19.52 -8.02
C LYS A 151 -22.27 18.06 -8.33
N ASN A 152 -21.31 17.31 -8.83
CA ASN A 152 -21.49 15.92 -9.30
C ASN A 152 -20.15 15.17 -9.27
N ASP A 153 -20.20 13.84 -9.50
CA ASP A 153 -19.04 12.98 -9.49
C ASP A 153 -18.04 13.28 -10.64
N ALA A 154 -18.49 13.82 -11.77
CA ALA A 154 -17.59 14.17 -12.88
C ALA A 154 -16.66 15.35 -12.50
N GLU A 155 -17.21 16.37 -11.84
CA GLU A 155 -16.40 17.48 -11.29
C GLU A 155 -15.45 16.97 -10.18
N ALA A 156 -15.93 16.07 -9.32
CA ALA A 156 -15.10 15.46 -8.28
C ALA A 156 -13.96 14.59 -8.86
N GLU A 157 -14.22 13.86 -9.95
CA GLU A 157 -13.18 13.09 -10.66
C GLU A 157 -12.10 14.01 -11.24
N GLN A 158 -12.47 15.16 -11.80
CA GLN A 158 -11.52 16.12 -12.32
C GLN A 158 -10.62 16.68 -11.20
N VAL A 159 -11.18 17.06 -10.04
CA VAL A 159 -10.42 17.46 -8.85
C VAL A 159 -9.47 16.35 -8.42
N GLY A 160 -9.93 15.11 -8.42
CA GLY A 160 -9.11 13.95 -8.05
C GLY A 160 -7.95 13.69 -9.02
N ILE A 161 -8.15 13.89 -10.32
CA ILE A 161 -7.09 13.80 -11.33
C ILE A 161 -6.04 14.88 -11.09
N GLU A 162 -6.46 16.14 -10.93
CA GLU A 162 -5.55 17.27 -10.70
C GLU A 162 -4.74 17.09 -9.41
N TRP A 163 -5.39 16.67 -8.33
CA TRP A 163 -4.72 16.34 -7.07
C TRP A 163 -3.69 15.22 -7.24
N CYS A 164 -4.09 14.13 -7.90
CA CYS A 164 -3.22 12.99 -8.16
C CYS A 164 -2.00 13.37 -9.01
N VAL A 165 -2.17 14.22 -10.04
CA VAL A 165 -1.08 14.76 -10.85
C VAL A 165 -0.12 15.57 -9.99
N ALA A 166 -0.62 16.44 -9.13
CA ALA A 166 0.22 17.24 -8.23
C ALA A 166 1.02 16.35 -7.27
N GLN A 167 0.35 15.35 -6.63
CA GLN A 167 1.02 14.37 -5.78
C GLN A 167 2.14 13.62 -6.53
N CYS A 168 1.83 13.08 -7.71
CA CYS A 168 2.80 12.32 -8.50
C CYS A 168 4.01 13.17 -8.89
N LYS A 169 3.80 14.40 -9.34
CA LYS A 169 4.89 15.34 -9.71
C LYS A 169 5.80 15.64 -8.52
N GLU A 170 5.22 15.89 -7.34
CA GLU A 170 6.00 16.12 -6.12
C GLU A 170 6.79 14.88 -5.70
N LEU A 171 6.16 13.70 -5.70
CA LEU A 171 6.83 12.42 -5.41
C LEU A 171 8.00 12.17 -6.38
N MET A 172 7.78 12.35 -7.67
CA MET A 172 8.84 12.19 -8.69
C MET A 172 9.97 13.20 -8.50
N ALA A 173 9.68 14.45 -8.15
CA ALA A 173 10.68 15.47 -7.86
C ALA A 173 11.53 15.11 -6.62
N HIS A 174 10.99 14.36 -5.67
CA HIS A 174 11.71 13.83 -4.50
C HIS A 174 12.42 12.49 -4.77
N GLY A 175 12.41 12.00 -6.01
CA GLY A 175 13.19 10.83 -6.41
C GLY A 175 12.64 9.50 -5.91
N VAL A 176 11.31 9.35 -5.79
CA VAL A 176 10.72 8.05 -5.42
C VAL A 176 11.09 6.97 -6.45
N PRO A 177 11.27 5.71 -6.02
CA PRO A 177 11.76 4.64 -6.90
C PRO A 177 10.77 4.32 -8.04
N SER A 178 9.48 4.46 -7.78
CA SER A 178 8.38 4.18 -8.72
C SER A 178 7.07 4.66 -8.08
N ILE A 179 5.97 4.68 -8.83
CA ILE A 179 4.62 4.96 -8.31
C ILE A 179 3.72 3.77 -8.60
N HIS A 180 3.05 3.26 -7.58
CA HIS A 180 2.05 2.21 -7.71
C HIS A 180 0.64 2.82 -7.74
N PHE A 181 -0.15 2.52 -8.78
CA PHE A 181 -1.52 3.00 -8.91
C PHE A 181 -2.55 1.94 -8.51
N TYR A 182 -3.39 2.25 -7.53
CA TYR A 182 -4.58 1.46 -7.20
C TYR A 182 -5.72 1.80 -8.13
N SER A 183 -6.00 0.94 -9.11
CA SER A 183 -6.98 1.26 -10.16
C SER A 183 -8.44 1.13 -9.71
N ILE A 184 -8.79 0.24 -8.87
CA ILE A 184 -10.15 -0.12 -8.40
C ILE A 184 -11.27 0.78 -8.98
N GLY A 185 -11.69 0.51 -10.24
CA GLY A 185 -12.69 1.29 -10.96
C GLY A 185 -12.28 2.70 -11.44
N ALA A 186 -11.00 3.08 -11.34
CA ALA A 186 -10.46 4.39 -11.73
C ALA A 186 -9.44 4.32 -12.88
N VAL A 187 -9.57 3.35 -13.79
CA VAL A 187 -8.61 3.13 -14.89
C VAL A 187 -8.50 4.36 -15.79
N ASP A 188 -9.63 5.00 -16.13
CA ASP A 188 -9.64 6.18 -17.00
C ASP A 188 -8.98 7.38 -16.31
N SER A 189 -9.26 7.63 -15.02
CA SER A 189 -8.61 8.69 -14.25
C SER A 189 -7.10 8.47 -14.19
N ILE A 190 -6.62 7.24 -13.97
CA ILE A 190 -5.19 6.90 -13.94
C ILE A 190 -4.55 7.12 -15.32
N LYS A 191 -5.25 6.75 -16.39
CA LYS A 191 -4.79 7.00 -17.77
C LYS A 191 -4.58 8.48 -18.04
N GLU A 192 -5.50 9.34 -17.59
CA GLU A 192 -5.34 10.80 -17.74
C GLU A 192 -4.18 11.32 -16.88
N VAL A 193 -4.04 10.86 -15.64
CA VAL A 193 -2.87 11.19 -14.80
C VAL A 193 -1.57 10.79 -15.50
N ALA A 194 -1.47 9.55 -15.99
CA ALA A 194 -0.27 9.03 -16.62
C ALA A 194 0.16 9.83 -17.86
N LYS A 195 -0.80 10.25 -18.70
CA LYS A 195 -0.52 11.13 -19.87
C LYS A 195 0.09 12.47 -19.49
N ILE A 196 -0.14 12.95 -18.28
CA ILE A 196 0.33 14.28 -17.83
C ILE A 196 1.69 14.18 -17.15
N ILE A 197 1.98 13.06 -16.50
CA ILE A 197 3.22 12.89 -15.72
C ILE A 197 4.32 12.19 -16.51
N TYR A 198 3.98 11.46 -17.57
CA TYR A 198 4.90 10.79 -18.52
C TYR A 198 4.74 11.32 -19.95
#